data_6564271f6ca139f64a0fe50e0f2f07fd
#
_entry.id   6564271f6ca139f64a0fe50e0f2f07fd
#
_cell.length_a   1.000
_cell.length_b   1.000
_cell.length_c   1.000
_cell.angle_alpha   90.00
_cell.angle_beta   90.00
_cell.angle_gamma   90.00
#
_symmetry.space_group_name_H-M   'P 1'
#
loop_
_entity.id
_entity.type
_entity.pdbx_description
1 polymer ?
#
loop_
_entity_poly.entity_id
_entity_poly.type
_entity_poly.pdbx_seq_one_letter_code
_entity_poly.pdbx_strand_id
1 'polypeptide(L)' 'MKAFLTVIGKDKVGIVAAISDELFKLNVNIVDITQTIMDDFFTMVVMVDSEKKP' A
#
# COMPACT_ATOMS: atom_id res chain seq x y z
N MET A 1 -3.96 14.26 -5.88
CA MET A 1 -2.53 14.11 -5.64
C MET A 1 -2.19 12.64 -5.51
N LYS A 2 -1.17 12.20 -6.20
CA LYS A 2 -0.81 10.79 -6.21
C LYS A 2 0.44 10.55 -5.39
N ALA A 3 0.49 9.40 -4.76
CA ALA A 3 1.62 9.03 -3.94
C ALA A 3 1.86 7.53 -4.06
N PHE A 4 3.07 7.12 -3.72
CA PHE A 4 3.44 5.71 -3.72
C PHE A 4 3.81 5.31 -2.31
N LEU A 5 3.33 4.14 -1.91
CA LEU A 5 3.69 3.52 -0.65
C LEU A 5 4.42 2.23 -0.97
N THR A 6 5.58 2.06 -0.37
CA THR A 6 6.36 0.84 -0.58
C THR A 6 6.51 0.15 0.76
N VAL A 7 6.19 -1.13 0.80
CA VAL A 7 6.24 -1.92 2.01
C VAL A 7 7.02 -3.19 1.74
N ILE A 8 7.93 -3.53 2.64
CA ILE A 8 8.73 -4.73 2.53
C ILE A 8 8.67 -5.47 3.87
N GLY A 9 8.40 -6.76 3.82
CA GLY A 9 8.37 -7.56 5.03
C GLY A 9 8.22 -9.02 4.72
N LYS A 10 8.19 -9.85 5.75
CA LYS A 10 8.07 -11.29 5.57
C LYS A 10 6.65 -11.80 5.74
N ASP A 11 5.81 -11.07 6.42
CA ASP A 11 4.45 -11.50 6.72
C ASP A 11 3.48 -10.79 5.79
N LYS A 12 3.11 -11.47 4.71
CA LYS A 12 2.24 -10.88 3.71
C LYS A 12 0.89 -10.49 4.30
N VAL A 13 0.32 -11.37 5.11
CA VAL A 13 -1.02 -11.12 5.65
C VAL A 13 -1.02 -9.90 6.55
N GLY A 14 -0.03 -9.82 7.44
CA GLY A 14 0.07 -8.68 8.33
C GLY A 14 0.31 -7.37 7.60
N ILE A 15 1.13 -7.43 6.55
CA ILE A 15 1.44 -6.24 5.77
C ILE A 15 0.19 -5.73 5.05
N VAL A 16 -0.54 -6.64 4.41
CA VAL A 16 -1.74 -6.24 3.68
C VAL A 16 -2.77 -5.65 4.64
N ALA A 17 -2.95 -6.26 5.79
CA ALA A 17 -3.91 -5.74 6.77
C ALA A 17 -3.50 -4.37 7.27
N ALA A 18 -2.23 -4.18 7.56
CA ALA A 18 -1.75 -2.89 8.07
C ALA A 18 -1.90 -1.78 7.04
N ILE A 19 -1.55 -2.08 5.80
CA ILE A 19 -1.66 -1.09 4.72
C ILE A 19 -3.12 -0.73 4.47
N SER A 20 -3.99 -1.72 4.45
CA SER A 20 -5.41 -1.47 4.21
C SER A 20 -5.99 -0.58 5.30
N ASP A 21 -5.61 -0.82 6.54
CA ASP A 21 -6.09 -0.02 7.65
C ASP A 21 -5.61 1.43 7.54
N GLU A 22 -4.34 1.61 7.19
CA GLU A 22 -3.80 2.96 7.05
C GLU A 22 -4.45 3.72 5.92
N LEU A 23 -4.67 3.06 4.79
CA LEU A 23 -5.29 3.73 3.65
C LEU A 23 -6.74 4.09 3.95
N PHE A 24 -7.41 3.26 4.72
CA PHE A 24 -8.77 3.56 5.12
C PHE A 24 -8.81 4.81 5.99
N LYS A 25 -7.87 4.93 6.92
CA LYS A 25 -7.81 6.09 7.80
C LYS A 25 -7.49 7.36 7.05
N LEU A 26 -6.65 7.25 6.02
CA LEU A 26 -6.26 8.40 5.22
C LEU A 26 -7.32 8.80 4.21
N ASN A 27 -8.28 7.93 3.98
CA ASN A 27 -9.36 8.17 3.05
C ASN A 27 -8.84 8.47 1.64
N VAL A 28 -7.95 7.62 1.17
CA VAL A 28 -7.39 7.75 -0.17
C VAL A 28 -7.85 6.60 -1.04
N ASN A 29 -7.83 6.82 -2.33
CA ASN A 29 -8.15 5.80 -3.31
C ASN A 29 -6.91 5.01 -3.68
N ILE A 30 -7.06 3.70 -3.79
CA ILE A 30 -6.00 2.85 -4.33
C ILE A 30 -6.16 2.83 -5.83
N VAL A 31 -5.12 3.30 -6.53
CA VAL A 31 -5.12 3.34 -7.98
C VAL A 31 -4.56 2.05 -8.56
N ASP A 32 -3.49 1.56 -7.95
CA ASP A 32 -2.82 0.38 -8.47
C ASP A 32 -2.02 -0.26 -7.34
N ILE A 33 -1.82 -1.56 -7.45
CA ILE A 33 -1.03 -2.32 -6.49
C ILE A 33 -0.16 -3.30 -7.26
N THR A 34 1.13 -3.29 -6.93
CA THR A 34 2.07 -4.25 -7.49
C THR A 34 2.71 -5.02 -6.36
N GLN A 35 2.77 -6.33 -6.50
CA GLN A 35 3.32 -7.20 -5.47
C GLN A 35 4.42 -8.06 -6.08
N THR A 36 5.48 -8.26 -5.32
CA THR A 36 6.61 -9.06 -5.77
C THR A 36 7.16 -9.82 -4.57
N ILE A 37 7.52 -11.07 -4.78
CA ILE A 37 8.18 -11.88 -3.76
C ILE A 37 9.61 -12.08 -4.19
N MET A 38 10.52 -11.68 -3.34
CA MET A 38 11.95 -11.81 -3.60
C MET A 38 12.57 -12.52 -2.43
N ASP A 39 13.10 -13.71 -2.67
CA ASP A 39 13.61 -14.56 -1.61
C ASP A 39 12.49 -14.82 -0.60
N ASP A 40 12.68 -14.45 0.66
CA ASP A 40 11.65 -14.59 1.68
C ASP A 40 10.88 -13.32 1.91
N PHE A 41 11.14 -12.29 1.12
CA PHE A 41 10.56 -10.98 1.38
C PHE A 41 9.42 -10.70 0.43
N PHE A 42 8.37 -10.15 0.99
CA PHE A 42 7.22 -9.68 0.24
C PHE A 42 7.34 -8.18 0.09
N THR A 43 7.29 -7.71 -1.15
CA THR A 43 7.36 -6.29 -1.45
C THR A 43 6.06 -5.86 -2.11
N MET A 44 5.49 -4.78 -1.61
CA MET A 44 4.26 -4.26 -2.18
C MET A 44 4.41 -2.77 -2.43
N VAL A 45 4.06 -2.35 -3.64
CA VAL A 45 4.03 -0.94 -3.99
C VAL A 45 2.59 -0.58 -4.29
N VAL A 46 2.08 0.40 -3.60
CA VAL A 46 0.70 0.85 -3.75
C VAL A 46 0.70 2.28 -4.23
N MET A 47 0.01 2.53 -5.33
CA MET A 47 -0.19 3.89 -5.80
C MET A 47 -1.56 4.34 -5.35
N VAL A 48 -1.60 5.47 -4.67
CA VAL A 48 -2.85 6.02 -4.15
C VAL A 48 -3.08 7.40 -4.70
N ASP A 49 -4.32 7.80 -4.71
CA ASP A 49 -4.69 9.12 -5.15
C ASP A 49 -5.59 9.74 -4.09
N SER A 50 -5.13 10.82 -3.54
CA SER A 50 -5.92 11.57 -2.58
C SER A 50 -6.70 12.64 -3.35
N GLU A 51 -8.00 12.52 -3.34
CA GLU A 51 -8.85 13.49 -3.98
C GLU A 51 -9.26 14.60 -3.04
N LYS A 52 -8.62 14.65 -1.92
CA LYS A 52 -8.92 15.68 -0.96
C LYS A 52 -8.63 17.04 -1.57
N LYS A 53 -9.61 17.88 -1.60
CA LYS A 53 -9.45 19.20 -2.16
C LYS A 53 -9.44 20.23 -1.05
N PRO A 54 -8.68 21.27 -1.25
CA PRO A 54 -8.63 22.34 -0.26
C PRO A 54 -9.95 23.07 -0.14
#